data_8192561cb0ba49f53c014dad8983fc3a
#
_entry.id   8192561cb0ba49f53c014dad8983fc3a
#
_cell.length_a   1.000
_cell.length_b   1.000
_cell.length_c   1.000
_cell.angle_alpha   90.00
_cell.angle_beta   90.00
_cell.angle_gamma   90.00
#
_symmetry.space_group_name_H-M   'P 1'
#
loop_
_entity.id
_entity.type
_entity.pdbx_description
1 polymer ?
#
loop_
_entity_poly.entity_id
_entity_poly.type
_entity_poly.pdbx_seq_one_letter_code
_entity_poly.pdbx_strand_id
1 'polypeptide(L)'
;MPRKKRYIDGDDENPQHKNYKEADLILLFGLKRIVEYQTPLMKEWLDAEIPVFSAVEQYIFDKKHTEAQINIIGWSEEDLKMKFITHIIELGNLTAGGDIVTFFDKTISAKVENTKLTVKSDFMMAKGLFDVFTTPFFHFQEYKPHKNPSGDSLAQLLEAFLIAQAKNKNNKPIYGVEVIGKQWTFVQG
;
A
#
# COMPACT_ATOMS: atom_id res chain seq x y z
N MET A 1 -2.86 -12.63 34.16
CA MET A 1 -3.34 -11.26 33.82
C MET A 1 -3.09 -11.03 32.33
N PRO A 2 -4.10 -10.74 31.52
CA PRO A 2 -3.88 -10.47 30.10
C PRO A 2 -3.17 -9.12 29.93
N ARG A 3 -2.09 -9.09 29.15
CA ARG A 3 -1.37 -7.86 28.81
C ARG A 3 -2.29 -6.95 27.99
N LYS A 4 -2.64 -5.76 28.51
CA LYS A 4 -3.30 -4.71 27.73
C LYS A 4 -2.38 -4.32 26.57
N LYS A 5 -2.84 -4.50 25.33
CA LYS A 5 -2.19 -3.93 24.16
C LYS A 5 -2.22 -2.42 24.27
N ARG A 6 -1.06 -1.78 24.40
CA ARG A 6 -0.94 -0.32 24.30
C ARG A 6 -1.07 0.06 22.82
N TYR A 7 -2.20 0.62 22.47
CA TYR A 7 -2.32 1.39 21.22
C TYR A 7 -1.65 2.75 21.45
N ILE A 8 -0.73 3.14 20.58
CA ILE A 8 0.04 4.40 20.71
C ILE A 8 -0.81 5.63 20.37
N ASP A 9 -1.95 5.46 19.73
CA ASP A 9 -3.00 6.49 19.62
C ASP A 9 -4.21 6.01 20.38
N GLY A 10 -4.40 6.61 21.58
CA GLY A 10 -5.54 6.31 22.42
C GLY A 10 -6.81 6.80 21.78
N ASP A 11 -7.55 5.88 21.17
CA ASP A 11 -8.99 6.07 21.00
C ASP A 11 -9.64 4.77 20.57
N ASP A 12 -10.58 4.36 21.39
CA ASP A 12 -11.61 3.33 21.22
C ASP A 12 -11.18 1.87 21.01
N GLU A 13 -11.55 1.06 22.01
CA GLU A 13 -11.34 -0.38 22.09
C GLU A 13 -12.08 -1.21 21.03
N ASN A 14 -12.81 -0.58 20.09
CA ASN A 14 -13.48 -1.25 18.98
C ASN A 14 -13.75 -0.29 17.80
N PRO A 15 -12.76 -0.05 16.91
CA PRO A 15 -13.04 0.69 15.70
C PRO A 15 -14.03 -0.12 14.85
N GLN A 16 -15.24 0.36 14.71
CA GLN A 16 -16.14 -0.15 13.68
C GLN A 16 -15.50 0.17 12.33
N HIS A 17 -14.90 -0.83 11.68
CA HIS A 17 -14.43 -0.71 10.31
C HIS A 17 -15.63 -0.46 9.40
N LYS A 18 -15.82 0.79 9.02
CA LYS A 18 -16.76 1.12 7.96
C LYS A 18 -16.03 0.91 6.63
N ASN A 19 -16.49 -0.04 5.85
CA ASN A 19 -15.96 -0.25 4.50
C ASN A 19 -16.51 0.86 3.59
N TYR A 20 -15.71 1.89 3.37
CA TYR A 20 -16.02 2.94 2.40
C TYR A 20 -15.83 2.42 0.98
N LYS A 21 -16.65 2.92 0.06
CA LYS A 21 -16.42 2.77 -1.38
C LYS A 21 -15.71 4.02 -1.90
N GLU A 22 -15.07 3.91 -3.06
CA GLU A 22 -14.43 5.06 -3.72
C GLU A 22 -15.38 6.27 -3.79
N ALA A 23 -16.63 6.06 -4.21
CA ALA A 23 -17.64 7.13 -4.30
C ALA A 23 -17.92 7.79 -2.95
N ASP A 24 -17.92 7.05 -1.84
CA ASP A 24 -18.13 7.61 -0.51
C ASP A 24 -16.99 8.56 -0.13
N LEU A 25 -15.74 8.14 -0.38
CA LEU A 25 -14.55 8.96 -0.09
C LEU A 25 -14.49 10.21 -0.96
N ILE A 26 -14.84 10.10 -2.24
CA ILE A 26 -14.94 11.26 -3.16
C ILE A 26 -15.93 12.30 -2.60
N LEU A 27 -17.11 11.86 -2.19
CA LEU A 27 -18.15 12.75 -1.69
C LEU A 27 -17.81 13.34 -0.31
N LEU A 28 -17.23 12.55 0.59
CA LEU A 28 -16.92 12.99 1.95
C LEU A 28 -15.75 13.97 2.02
N PHE A 29 -14.73 13.76 1.18
CA PHE A 29 -13.48 14.51 1.25
C PHE A 29 -13.22 15.38 0.01
N GLY A 30 -14.17 15.46 -0.91
CA GLY A 30 -14.06 16.28 -2.11
C GLY A 30 -12.91 15.88 -3.03
N LEU A 31 -12.58 14.59 -3.07
CA LEU A 31 -11.48 14.09 -3.89
C LEU A 31 -11.76 14.35 -5.37
N LYS A 32 -10.72 14.72 -6.10
CA LYS A 32 -10.81 14.93 -7.55
C LYS A 32 -9.86 13.98 -8.26
N ARG A 33 -10.40 13.18 -9.16
CA ARG A 33 -9.57 12.38 -10.04
C ARG A 33 -8.95 13.28 -11.10
N ILE A 34 -7.62 13.30 -11.15
CA ILE A 34 -6.89 13.90 -12.25
C ILE A 34 -6.81 12.86 -13.37
N VAL A 35 -7.46 13.17 -14.49
CA VAL A 35 -7.53 12.24 -15.64
C VAL A 35 -6.34 12.40 -16.58
N GLU A 36 -5.48 13.38 -16.34
CA GLU A 36 -4.25 13.53 -17.10
C GLU A 36 -3.34 12.32 -16.84
N TYR A 37 -3.06 11.62 -17.91
CA TYR A 37 -2.36 10.33 -17.90
C TYR A 37 -0.95 10.41 -17.30
N GLN A 38 -0.39 11.61 -17.16
CA GLN A 38 0.93 11.83 -16.58
C GLN A 38 1.02 13.20 -15.91
N THR A 39 0.72 13.24 -14.61
CA THR A 39 1.18 14.40 -13.83
C THR A 39 2.72 14.40 -13.81
N PRO A 40 3.40 15.55 -13.66
CA PRO A 40 4.85 15.59 -13.57
C PRO A 40 5.43 14.65 -12.50
N LEU A 41 4.77 14.54 -11.35
CA LEU A 41 5.20 13.67 -10.26
C LEU A 41 4.99 12.18 -10.58
N MET A 42 3.89 11.82 -11.25
CA MET A 42 3.68 10.45 -11.71
C MET A 42 4.71 10.07 -12.76
N LYS A 43 5.03 10.98 -13.67
CA LYS A 43 6.05 10.76 -14.68
C LYS A 43 7.43 10.57 -14.03
N GLU A 44 7.82 11.43 -13.10
CA GLU A 44 9.08 11.30 -12.36
C GLU A 44 9.18 9.94 -11.66
N TRP A 45 8.08 9.47 -11.05
CA TRP A 45 8.05 8.17 -10.38
C TRP A 45 8.18 7.00 -11.36
N LEU A 46 7.44 7.02 -12.47
CA LEU A 46 7.44 5.93 -13.44
C LEU A 46 8.68 5.92 -14.36
N ASP A 47 9.30 7.08 -14.59
CA ASP A 47 10.52 7.22 -15.36
C ASP A 47 11.80 7.07 -14.50
N ALA A 48 11.67 6.75 -13.21
CA ALA A 48 12.81 6.51 -12.33
C ALA A 48 13.74 5.43 -12.90
N GLU A 49 15.04 5.61 -12.73
CA GLU A 49 16.02 4.65 -13.22
C GLU A 49 15.76 3.24 -12.66
N ILE A 50 15.68 2.28 -13.55
CA ILE A 50 15.52 0.88 -13.17
C ILE A 50 16.86 0.39 -12.61
N PRO A 51 16.88 -0.18 -11.39
CA PRO A 51 18.12 -0.71 -10.84
C PRO A 51 18.67 -1.84 -11.73
N VAL A 52 19.97 -1.85 -11.89
CA VAL A 52 20.66 -2.91 -12.62
C VAL A 52 20.73 -4.14 -11.74
N PHE A 53 20.03 -5.18 -12.09
CA PHE A 53 20.09 -6.45 -11.36
C PHE A 53 21.41 -7.18 -11.62
N SER A 54 21.93 -7.79 -10.57
CA SER A 54 22.96 -8.82 -10.69
C SER A 54 22.41 -10.03 -11.47
N ALA A 55 23.28 -10.89 -11.97
CA ALA A 55 22.86 -12.12 -12.66
C ALA A 55 21.96 -13.03 -11.81
N VAL A 56 22.18 -13.03 -10.49
CA VAL A 56 21.37 -13.82 -9.54
C VAL A 56 19.98 -13.20 -9.37
N GLU A 57 19.90 -11.88 -9.18
CA GLU A 57 18.63 -11.16 -9.05
C GLU A 57 17.80 -11.27 -10.33
N GLN A 58 18.44 -11.12 -11.51
CA GLN A 58 17.77 -11.31 -12.78
C GLN A 58 17.21 -12.73 -12.93
N TYR A 59 17.99 -13.74 -12.56
CA TYR A 59 17.51 -15.13 -12.57
C TYR A 59 16.31 -15.35 -11.64
N ILE A 60 16.35 -14.78 -10.44
CA ILE A 60 15.23 -14.86 -9.49
C ILE A 60 13.99 -14.17 -10.06
N PHE A 61 14.15 -12.98 -10.62
CA PHE A 61 13.05 -12.24 -11.23
C PHE A 61 12.42 -13.04 -12.39
N ASP A 62 13.21 -13.52 -13.33
CA ASP A 62 12.75 -14.25 -14.51
C ASP A 62 11.99 -15.51 -14.12
N LYS A 63 12.51 -16.25 -13.14
CA LYS A 63 11.85 -17.44 -12.59
C LYS A 63 10.49 -17.11 -11.97
N LYS A 64 10.43 -16.10 -11.13
CA LYS A 64 9.19 -15.68 -10.45
C LYS A 64 8.19 -15.07 -11.40
N HIS A 65 8.64 -14.27 -12.34
CA HIS A 65 7.81 -13.70 -13.39
C HIS A 65 7.19 -14.79 -14.27
N THR A 66 7.98 -15.78 -14.70
CA THR A 66 7.48 -16.93 -15.48
C THR A 66 6.44 -17.74 -14.69
N GLU A 67 6.70 -18.02 -13.42
CA GLU A 67 5.74 -18.69 -12.54
C GLU A 67 4.43 -17.92 -12.41
N ALA A 68 4.52 -16.60 -12.22
CA ALA A 68 3.36 -15.72 -12.14
C ALA A 68 2.59 -15.67 -13.46
N GLN A 69 3.25 -15.56 -14.61
CA GLN A 69 2.58 -15.54 -15.90
C GLN A 69 1.69 -16.76 -16.13
N ILE A 70 2.14 -17.91 -15.67
CA ILE A 70 1.41 -19.19 -15.84
C ILE A 70 0.28 -19.32 -14.82
N ASN A 71 0.52 -19.00 -13.56
CA ASN A 71 -0.30 -19.45 -12.45
C ASN A 71 -1.15 -18.35 -11.78
N ILE A 72 -0.84 -17.07 -11.98
CA ILE A 72 -1.44 -15.94 -11.24
C ILE A 72 -2.98 -15.89 -11.34
N ILE A 73 -3.52 -16.40 -12.45
CA ILE A 73 -5.00 -16.46 -12.65
C ILE A 73 -5.68 -17.36 -11.62
N GLY A 74 -4.96 -18.38 -11.13
CA GLY A 74 -5.48 -19.34 -10.15
C GLY A 74 -5.06 -19.05 -8.72
N TRP A 75 -4.22 -18.05 -8.49
CA TRP A 75 -3.70 -17.73 -7.17
C TRP A 75 -4.74 -17.03 -6.28
N SER A 76 -4.73 -17.39 -5.02
CA SER A 76 -5.37 -16.60 -3.96
C SER A 76 -4.58 -15.31 -3.72
N GLU A 77 -5.11 -14.41 -2.90
CA GLU A 77 -4.40 -13.21 -2.47
C GLU A 77 -3.09 -13.56 -1.73
N GLU A 78 -3.14 -14.55 -0.84
CA GLU A 78 -1.95 -15.03 -0.12
C GLU A 78 -0.91 -15.64 -1.06
N ASP A 79 -1.35 -16.43 -2.06
CA ASP A 79 -0.43 -16.97 -3.08
C ASP A 79 0.26 -15.83 -3.86
N LEU A 80 -0.49 -14.81 -4.25
CA LEU A 80 0.04 -13.63 -4.95
C LEU A 80 1.10 -12.93 -4.10
N LYS A 81 0.78 -12.66 -2.82
CA LYS A 81 1.71 -12.03 -1.86
C LYS A 81 2.99 -12.86 -1.70
N MET A 82 2.84 -14.12 -1.36
CA MET A 82 3.97 -14.98 -0.98
C MET A 82 4.83 -15.45 -2.16
N LYS A 83 4.20 -15.75 -3.31
CA LYS A 83 4.91 -16.33 -4.45
C LYS A 83 5.51 -15.30 -5.40
N PHE A 84 4.97 -14.06 -5.40
CA PHE A 84 5.40 -13.03 -6.33
C PHE A 84 5.72 -11.69 -5.67
N ILE A 85 4.77 -11.05 -5.00
CA ILE A 85 4.93 -9.68 -4.48
C ILE A 85 6.12 -9.56 -3.52
N THR A 86 6.27 -10.49 -2.58
CA THR A 86 7.38 -10.48 -1.61
C THR A 86 8.74 -10.46 -2.31
N HIS A 87 8.90 -11.22 -3.39
CA HIS A 87 10.15 -11.24 -4.17
C HIS A 87 10.40 -9.94 -4.93
N ILE A 88 9.34 -9.30 -5.46
CA ILE A 88 9.48 -8.00 -6.12
C ILE A 88 9.91 -6.92 -5.11
N ILE A 89 9.32 -6.94 -3.90
CA ILE A 89 9.69 -6.02 -2.81
C ILE A 89 11.15 -6.22 -2.40
N GLU A 90 11.59 -7.48 -2.27
CA GLU A 90 12.97 -7.83 -1.94
C GLU A 90 13.95 -7.37 -3.01
N LEU A 91 13.67 -7.65 -4.27
CA LEU A 91 14.49 -7.21 -5.42
C LEU A 91 14.54 -5.68 -5.56
N GLY A 92 13.45 -5.00 -5.21
CA GLY A 92 13.40 -3.54 -5.18
C GLY A 92 14.21 -2.92 -4.04
N ASN A 93 14.75 -3.72 -3.10
CA ASN A 93 15.56 -3.28 -1.97
C ASN A 93 14.97 -2.08 -1.22
N LEU A 94 13.67 -2.10 -0.99
CA LEU A 94 12.90 -0.96 -0.47
C LEU A 94 13.28 -0.54 0.95
N THR A 95 14.07 -1.35 1.66
CA THR A 95 14.52 -1.10 3.04
C THR A 95 15.96 -0.61 3.15
N ALA A 96 16.65 -0.38 2.03
CA ALA A 96 18.07 0.01 2.02
C ALA A 96 18.35 1.42 2.57
N GLY A 97 17.35 2.16 2.96
CA GLY A 97 17.42 3.60 3.28
C GLY A 97 17.42 3.98 4.75
N GLY A 98 17.87 3.12 5.67
CA GLY A 98 18.07 3.53 7.08
C GLY A 98 16.80 3.36 7.95
N ASP A 99 16.07 4.42 8.26
CA ASP A 99 14.92 4.40 9.17
C ASP A 99 13.57 4.14 8.46
N ILE A 100 13.59 3.87 7.15
CA ILE A 100 12.40 3.44 6.39
C ILE A 100 12.29 1.93 6.45
N VAL A 101 11.13 1.46 6.87
CA VAL A 101 10.83 0.04 7.05
C VAL A 101 9.55 -0.33 6.30
N THR A 102 9.51 -1.55 5.79
CA THR A 102 8.31 -2.13 5.17
C THR A 102 7.48 -2.86 6.22
N PHE A 103 6.17 -2.70 6.13
CA PHE A 103 5.22 -3.33 7.04
C PHE A 103 4.13 -4.02 6.24
N PHE A 104 3.71 -5.19 6.70
CA PHE A 104 2.63 -5.96 6.10
C PHE A 104 1.44 -6.04 7.06
N ASP A 105 0.23 -6.04 6.51
CA ASP A 105 -1.02 -6.26 7.25
C ASP A 105 -1.20 -5.32 8.46
N LYS A 106 -0.85 -4.05 8.32
CA LYS A 106 -0.95 -3.07 9.41
C LYS A 106 -2.23 -2.25 9.33
N THR A 107 -2.86 -2.10 10.47
CA THR A 107 -4.00 -1.19 10.62
C THR A 107 -3.50 0.20 11.00
N ILE A 108 -3.95 1.19 10.24
CA ILE A 108 -3.70 2.61 10.50
C ILE A 108 -5.04 3.34 10.68
N SER A 109 -5.03 4.38 11.49
CA SER A 109 -6.22 5.20 11.69
C SER A 109 -5.85 6.67 11.93
N ALA A 110 -6.74 7.56 11.51
CA ALA A 110 -6.67 8.98 11.84
C ALA A 110 -8.07 9.60 11.80
N LYS A 111 -8.20 10.74 12.46
CA LYS A 111 -9.33 11.64 12.22
C LYS A 111 -8.96 12.54 11.05
N VAL A 112 -9.70 12.41 9.94
CA VAL A 112 -9.59 13.25 8.75
C VAL A 112 -10.80 14.16 8.73
N GLU A 113 -10.59 15.46 8.85
CA GLU A 113 -11.68 16.44 9.08
C GLU A 113 -12.54 16.03 10.29
N ASN A 114 -13.79 15.66 10.06
CA ASN A 114 -14.73 15.23 11.10
C ASN A 114 -14.98 13.71 11.11
N THR A 115 -14.28 12.95 10.26
CA THR A 115 -14.50 11.51 10.08
C THR A 115 -13.31 10.73 10.59
N LYS A 116 -13.54 9.71 11.43
CA LYS A 116 -12.51 8.74 11.81
C LYS A 116 -12.41 7.70 10.69
N LEU A 117 -11.25 7.63 10.06
CA LEU A 117 -10.91 6.60 9.09
C LEU A 117 -10.03 5.53 9.75
N THR A 118 -10.23 4.29 9.34
CA THR A 118 -9.42 3.15 9.82
C THR A 118 -9.35 2.12 8.71
N VAL A 119 -8.15 1.85 8.23
CA VAL A 119 -7.91 0.86 7.15
C VAL A 119 -6.80 -0.09 7.56
N LYS A 120 -6.93 -1.36 7.15
CA LYS A 120 -5.86 -2.34 7.20
C LYS A 120 -5.21 -2.36 5.83
N SER A 121 -3.96 -1.91 5.75
CA SER A 121 -3.18 -1.95 4.52
C SER A 121 -2.42 -3.26 4.40
N ASP A 122 -2.42 -3.85 3.22
CA ASP A 122 -1.67 -5.08 2.92
C ASP A 122 -0.17 -4.83 3.00
N PHE A 123 0.29 -3.69 2.51
CA PHE A 123 1.69 -3.29 2.55
C PHE A 123 1.82 -1.77 2.70
N MET A 124 2.78 -1.34 3.50
CA MET A 124 3.14 0.08 3.61
C MET A 124 4.63 0.27 3.87
N MET A 125 5.14 1.42 3.46
CA MET A 125 6.47 1.92 3.82
C MET A 125 6.32 3.16 4.70
N ALA A 126 6.97 3.13 5.85
CA ALA A 126 6.96 4.24 6.80
C ALA A 126 8.28 4.31 7.54
N LYS A 127 8.51 5.39 8.27
CA LYS A 127 9.55 5.36 9.29
C LYS A 127 9.20 4.35 10.36
N GLY A 128 10.21 3.66 10.88
CA GLY A 128 9.95 2.69 11.92
C GLY A 128 11.18 1.97 12.44
N LEU A 129 10.92 1.18 13.47
CA LEU A 129 11.93 0.30 14.06
C LEU A 129 11.23 -0.99 14.49
N PHE A 130 11.75 -2.14 14.07
CA PHE A 130 11.11 -3.44 14.27
C PHE A 130 9.67 -3.46 13.74
N ASP A 131 8.68 -3.71 14.59
CA ASP A 131 7.25 -3.74 14.26
C ASP A 131 6.50 -2.45 14.62
N VAL A 132 7.23 -1.41 15.01
CA VAL A 132 6.67 -0.10 15.39
C VAL A 132 6.90 0.88 14.25
N PHE A 133 5.82 1.39 13.67
CA PHE A 133 5.87 2.40 12.63
C PHE A 133 5.48 3.79 13.15
N THR A 134 5.98 4.80 12.50
CA THR A 134 5.73 6.20 12.79
C THR A 134 5.68 7.02 11.49
N THR A 135 5.31 8.27 11.59
CA THR A 135 5.33 9.18 10.43
C THR A 135 6.77 9.55 10.03
N PRO A 136 7.00 9.85 8.75
CA PRO A 136 6.02 9.87 7.67
C PRO A 136 5.77 8.48 7.05
N PHE A 137 4.56 8.34 6.49
CA PHE A 137 4.21 7.25 5.57
C PHE A 137 4.55 7.68 4.15
N PHE A 138 5.04 6.76 3.32
CA PHE A 138 5.54 7.08 1.98
C PHE A 138 4.79 6.37 0.86
N HIS A 139 4.42 5.09 1.09
CA HIS A 139 3.88 4.24 0.06
C HIS A 139 2.95 3.19 0.65
N PHE A 140 1.91 2.82 -0.12
CA PHE A 140 0.95 1.77 0.23
C PHE A 140 0.70 0.86 -0.96
N GLN A 141 0.37 -0.39 -0.69
CA GLN A 141 -0.10 -1.33 -1.71
C GLN A 141 -1.28 -2.13 -1.19
N GLU A 142 -2.20 -2.42 -2.10
CA GLU A 142 -3.36 -3.28 -1.88
C GLU A 142 -3.37 -4.39 -2.92
N TYR A 143 -3.66 -5.60 -2.48
CA TYR A 143 -3.58 -6.80 -3.30
C TYR A 143 -4.91 -7.51 -3.38
N LYS A 144 -5.28 -7.96 -4.57
CA LYS A 144 -6.46 -8.78 -4.79
C LYS A 144 -6.15 -9.93 -5.77
N PRO A 145 -6.80 -11.09 -5.59
CA PRO A 145 -6.66 -12.19 -6.54
C PRO A 145 -7.20 -11.79 -7.91
N HIS A 146 -6.71 -12.45 -8.95
CA HIS A 146 -7.19 -12.21 -10.31
C HIS A 146 -8.67 -12.58 -10.50
N LYS A 147 -9.11 -13.68 -9.86
CA LYS A 147 -10.49 -14.14 -9.90
C LYS A 147 -11.23 -13.72 -8.64
N ASN A 148 -12.44 -13.19 -8.83
CA ASN A 148 -13.35 -12.82 -7.74
C ASN A 148 -12.68 -11.88 -6.72
N PRO A 149 -12.08 -10.75 -7.15
CA PRO A 149 -11.55 -9.77 -6.21
C PRO A 149 -12.69 -9.31 -5.30
N SER A 150 -12.46 -9.32 -4.00
CA SER A 150 -13.43 -8.87 -3.01
C SER A 150 -13.07 -7.50 -2.46
N GLY A 151 -14.09 -6.71 -2.12
CA GLY A 151 -13.90 -5.37 -1.58
C GLY A 151 -13.60 -4.32 -2.67
N ASP A 152 -13.25 -3.15 -2.21
CA ASP A 152 -12.87 -2.00 -3.04
C ASP A 152 -11.44 -1.62 -2.69
N SER A 153 -10.48 -2.21 -3.41
CA SER A 153 -9.04 -2.02 -3.14
C SER A 153 -8.60 -0.59 -3.39
N LEU A 154 -9.19 0.08 -4.38
CA LEU A 154 -8.89 1.49 -4.62
C LEU A 154 -9.40 2.36 -3.47
N ALA A 155 -10.60 2.09 -2.95
CA ALA A 155 -11.10 2.79 -1.77
C ALA A 155 -10.20 2.60 -0.56
N GLN A 156 -9.73 1.35 -0.30
CA GLN A 156 -8.79 1.06 0.78
C GLN A 156 -7.49 1.86 0.62
N LEU A 157 -6.95 1.93 -0.59
CA LEU A 157 -5.75 2.70 -0.89
C LEU A 157 -5.96 4.21 -0.69
N LEU A 158 -7.08 4.77 -1.16
CA LEU A 158 -7.45 6.17 -0.96
C LEU A 158 -7.66 6.49 0.53
N GLU A 159 -8.28 5.59 1.29
CA GLU A 159 -8.43 5.73 2.74
C GLU A 159 -7.07 5.77 3.44
N ALA A 160 -6.13 4.89 3.04
CA ALA A 160 -4.76 4.91 3.54
C ALA A 160 -4.05 6.24 3.23
N PHE A 161 -4.24 6.79 2.03
CA PHE A 161 -3.68 8.09 1.64
C PHE A 161 -4.22 9.24 2.49
N LEU A 162 -5.52 9.31 2.70
CA LEU A 162 -6.14 10.33 3.54
C LEU A 162 -5.62 10.27 4.99
N ILE A 163 -5.52 9.07 5.56
CA ILE A 163 -4.95 8.86 6.88
C ILE A 163 -3.48 9.30 6.92
N ALA A 164 -2.70 8.91 5.91
CA ALA A 164 -1.28 9.24 5.84
C ALA A 164 -1.05 10.75 5.69
N GLN A 165 -1.80 11.43 4.83
CA GLN A 165 -1.75 12.90 4.69
C GLN A 165 -2.07 13.60 6.02
N ALA A 166 -3.14 13.17 6.70
CA ALA A 166 -3.53 13.73 7.99
C ALA A 166 -2.46 13.55 9.08
N LYS A 167 -1.73 12.42 9.04
CA LYS A 167 -0.66 12.11 10.00
C LYS A 167 0.68 12.77 9.63
N ASN A 168 1.06 12.74 8.36
CA ASN A 168 2.34 13.26 7.88
C ASN A 168 2.44 14.79 8.03
N LYS A 169 1.36 15.52 7.77
CA LYS A 169 1.29 17.00 7.88
C LYS A 169 2.41 17.73 7.13
N ASN A 170 2.86 17.18 6.02
CA ASN A 170 4.00 17.71 5.27
C ASN A 170 3.68 18.06 3.82
N ASN A 171 2.43 17.86 3.37
CA ASN A 171 1.94 18.11 2.01
C ASN A 171 2.80 17.45 0.91
N LYS A 172 3.51 16.38 1.25
CA LYS A 172 4.25 15.58 0.27
C LYS A 172 3.35 14.53 -0.34
N PRO A 173 3.56 14.19 -1.62
CA PRO A 173 2.79 13.14 -2.27
C PRO A 173 2.97 11.80 -1.55
N ILE A 174 1.94 10.98 -1.61
CA ILE A 174 1.94 9.59 -1.18
C ILE A 174 1.71 8.75 -2.42
N TYR A 175 2.49 7.70 -2.56
CA TYR A 175 2.43 6.81 -3.70
C TYR A 175 1.77 5.49 -3.31
N GLY A 176 1.12 4.85 -4.26
CA GLY A 176 0.54 3.54 -4.00
C GLY A 176 0.31 2.73 -5.25
N VAL A 177 0.13 1.46 -5.04
CA VAL A 177 -0.13 0.50 -6.11
C VAL A 177 -1.29 -0.41 -5.71
N GLU A 178 -2.27 -0.50 -6.58
CA GLU A 178 -3.29 -1.53 -6.55
C GLU A 178 -2.87 -2.67 -7.46
N VAL A 179 -2.86 -3.90 -6.95
CA VAL A 179 -2.54 -5.10 -7.72
C VAL A 179 -3.71 -6.06 -7.71
N ILE A 180 -4.33 -6.27 -8.87
CA ILE A 180 -5.40 -7.24 -9.05
C ILE A 180 -4.90 -8.33 -10.02
N GLY A 181 -4.32 -9.39 -9.46
CA GLY A 181 -3.66 -10.42 -10.27
C GLY A 181 -2.57 -9.84 -11.17
N LYS A 182 -2.83 -9.84 -12.49
CA LYS A 182 -1.88 -9.31 -13.50
C LYS A 182 -1.94 -7.80 -13.68
N GLN A 183 -2.96 -7.15 -13.19
CA GLN A 183 -3.17 -5.72 -13.39
C GLN A 183 -2.53 -4.93 -12.25
N TRP A 184 -1.71 -3.95 -12.62
CA TRP A 184 -1.07 -3.02 -11.70
C TRP A 184 -1.54 -1.61 -12.00
N THR A 185 -2.10 -0.95 -11.00
CA THR A 185 -2.57 0.44 -11.11
C THR A 185 -1.75 1.29 -10.17
N PHE A 186 -0.99 2.23 -10.72
CA PHE A 186 -0.19 3.17 -9.96
C PHE A 186 -1.04 4.39 -9.61
N VAL A 187 -1.03 4.78 -8.33
CA VAL A 187 -1.85 5.86 -7.80
C VAL A 187 -0.97 6.80 -6.99
N GLN A 188 -1.24 8.10 -7.12
CA GLN A 188 -0.58 9.15 -6.34
C GLN A 188 -1.66 10.03 -5.71
N GLY A 189 -1.48 10.36 -4.43
CA GLY A 189 -2.34 11.24 -3.65
C GLY A 189 -1.60 12.38 -2.96
#